data_c5aa87f0468d2c5c876d84df675b60b9
#
_entry.id   c5aa87f0468d2c5c876d84df675b60b9
#
_cell.length_a   1.000
_cell.length_b   1.000
_cell.length_c   1.000
_cell.angle_alpha   90.00
_cell.angle_beta   90.00
_cell.angle_gamma   90.00
#
_symmetry.space_group_name_H-M   'P 1'
#
loop_
_entity.id
_entity.type
_entity.pdbx_description
1 polymer ?
#
loop_
_entity_poly.entity_id
_entity_poly.type
_entity_poly.pdbx_seq_one_letter_code
_entity_poly.pdbx_strand_id
1 'polypeptide(L)'
;SWNALQLGSSFVNTIVMSLGTLFVHITVCGFGGYVLSKLKPKGTKIVFTLVVWTMMMPSQVRMVPNYISWLHFPFATDNGFGVNLLDTFWPMWLGAGADTFAVLLFKNAFDGLSNSYVEAAKLDGCSNYGVFFRIMLPLATPVIIFQSINILSGAWSDFFTPLLVLDQLTVVPLKIYRLKGATNIQMNTYFMALVFASIPPFVIFVLFQRQILGGINVGGVKG
;
A
#
# COMPACT_ATOMS: atom_id res chain seq x y z
N SER A 1 24.11 -14.63 -17.23
CA SER A 1 23.24 -13.50 -17.37
C SER A 1 22.29 -13.21 -16.22
N TRP A 2 21.40 -14.11 -15.73
CA TRP A 2 20.52 -13.85 -14.56
C TRP A 2 21.33 -13.49 -13.31
N ASN A 3 22.35 -14.28 -13.00
CA ASN A 3 23.27 -14.03 -11.88
C ASN A 3 24.12 -12.77 -12.08
N ALA A 4 24.55 -12.49 -13.31
CA ALA A 4 25.34 -11.30 -13.63
C ALA A 4 24.55 -9.98 -13.43
N LEU A 5 23.22 -10.02 -13.58
CA LEU A 5 22.34 -8.87 -13.36
C LEU A 5 21.86 -8.74 -11.92
N GLN A 6 22.16 -9.70 -11.05
CA GLN A 6 21.65 -9.73 -9.65
C GLN A 6 20.13 -9.51 -9.57
N LEU A 7 19.38 -9.97 -10.57
CA LEU A 7 17.93 -9.81 -10.61
C LEU A 7 17.24 -10.60 -9.50
N GLY A 8 17.80 -11.75 -9.09
CA GLY A 8 17.22 -12.58 -8.04
C GLY A 8 16.99 -11.85 -6.72
N SER A 9 18.01 -11.12 -6.23
CA SER A 9 17.86 -10.30 -5.02
C SER A 9 16.85 -9.18 -5.18
N SER A 10 16.83 -8.52 -6.34
CA SER A 10 15.85 -7.46 -6.62
C SER A 10 14.40 -8.00 -6.67
N PHE A 11 14.20 -9.23 -7.17
CA PHE A 11 12.88 -9.89 -7.12
C PHE A 11 12.44 -10.18 -5.69
N VAL A 12 13.30 -10.77 -4.87
CA VAL A 12 13.01 -11.03 -3.45
C VAL A 12 12.70 -9.72 -2.73
N ASN A 13 13.51 -8.70 -2.93
CA ASN A 13 13.31 -7.38 -2.34
C ASN A 13 11.96 -6.76 -2.75
N THR A 14 11.57 -6.88 -4.03
CA THR A 14 10.27 -6.38 -4.50
C THR A 14 9.12 -7.13 -3.87
N ILE A 15 9.23 -8.46 -3.73
CA ILE A 15 8.21 -9.29 -3.07
C ILE A 15 8.07 -8.89 -1.59
N VAL A 16 9.19 -8.80 -0.86
CA VAL A 16 9.17 -8.41 0.56
C VAL A 16 8.59 -6.99 0.72
N MET A 17 9.06 -6.05 -0.09
CA MET A 17 8.55 -4.69 -0.10
C MET A 17 7.04 -4.66 -0.37
N SER A 18 6.56 -5.32 -1.42
CA SER A 18 5.15 -5.29 -1.83
C SER A 18 4.23 -5.98 -0.83
N LEU A 19 4.63 -7.11 -0.26
CA LEU A 19 3.83 -7.81 0.75
C LEU A 19 3.75 -7.02 2.06
N GLY A 20 4.85 -6.42 2.51
CA GLY A 20 4.85 -5.54 3.67
C GLY A 20 3.99 -4.29 3.45
N THR A 21 4.09 -3.66 2.27
CA THR A 21 3.25 -2.54 1.85
C THR A 21 1.77 -2.92 1.89
N LEU A 22 1.41 -4.08 1.31
CA LEU A 22 0.04 -4.59 1.29
C LEU A 22 -0.50 -4.83 2.70
N PHE A 23 0.28 -5.48 3.56
CA PHE A 23 -0.11 -5.79 4.93
C PHE A 23 -0.40 -4.50 5.73
N VAL A 24 0.51 -3.54 5.71
CA VAL A 24 0.36 -2.25 6.41
C VAL A 24 -0.83 -1.47 5.83
N HIS A 25 -0.95 -1.41 4.51
CA HIS A 25 -2.02 -0.71 3.83
C HIS A 25 -3.41 -1.23 4.23
N ILE A 26 -3.64 -2.54 4.11
CA ILE A 26 -4.93 -3.15 4.46
C ILE A 26 -5.23 -2.97 5.95
N THR A 27 -4.23 -3.18 6.81
CA THR A 27 -4.42 -3.12 8.25
C THR A 27 -4.71 -1.70 8.72
N VAL A 28 -3.87 -0.74 8.34
CA VAL A 28 -3.97 0.65 8.83
C VAL A 28 -5.14 1.38 8.17
N CYS A 29 -5.26 1.33 6.84
CA CYS A 29 -6.37 1.98 6.13
C CYS A 29 -7.70 1.31 6.44
N GLY A 30 -7.74 -0.02 6.54
CA GLY A 30 -8.92 -0.77 6.96
C GLY A 30 -9.37 -0.40 8.38
N PHE A 31 -8.43 -0.36 9.33
CA PHE A 31 -8.75 0.05 10.70
C PHE A 31 -9.20 1.52 10.77
N GLY A 32 -8.55 2.42 10.03
CA GLY A 32 -8.97 3.81 9.88
C GLY A 32 -10.41 3.93 9.36
N GLY A 33 -10.74 3.19 8.31
CA GLY A 33 -12.10 3.11 7.77
C GLY A 33 -13.12 2.58 8.80
N TYR A 34 -12.74 1.55 9.57
CA TYR A 34 -13.56 0.97 10.64
C TYR A 34 -13.83 1.98 11.76
N VAL A 35 -12.81 2.70 12.21
CA VAL A 35 -12.96 3.75 13.24
C VAL A 35 -13.92 4.83 12.76
N LEU A 36 -13.75 5.32 11.53
CA LEU A 36 -14.59 6.39 10.97
C LEU A 36 -16.02 5.92 10.67
N SER A 37 -16.24 4.65 10.37
CA SER A 37 -17.55 4.08 10.02
C SER A 37 -18.34 3.61 11.24
N LYS A 38 -17.74 2.79 12.09
CA LYS A 38 -18.44 2.05 13.15
C LYS A 38 -18.20 2.58 14.55
N LEU A 39 -16.95 2.91 14.90
CA LEU A 39 -16.65 3.38 16.26
C LEU A 39 -17.07 4.84 16.49
N LYS A 40 -16.91 5.68 15.48
CA LYS A 40 -17.32 7.11 15.47
C LYS A 40 -17.02 7.85 16.79
N PRO A 41 -15.76 7.87 17.25
CA PRO A 41 -15.41 8.61 18.47
C PRO A 41 -15.73 10.11 18.35
N LYS A 42 -15.76 10.81 19.48
CA LYS A 42 -15.95 12.28 19.49
C LYS A 42 -14.90 12.93 18.57
N GLY A 43 -15.33 13.83 17.68
CA GLY A 43 -14.46 14.50 16.72
C GLY A 43 -14.31 13.79 15.37
N THR A 44 -14.91 12.63 15.14
CA THR A 44 -14.85 11.89 13.87
C THR A 44 -15.14 12.75 12.63
N LYS A 45 -16.10 13.68 12.72
CA LYS A 45 -16.41 14.60 11.60
C LYS A 45 -15.23 15.50 11.22
N ILE A 46 -14.53 16.03 12.22
CA ILE A 46 -13.35 16.88 12.00
C ILE A 46 -12.24 16.05 11.38
N VAL A 47 -11.93 14.88 11.96
CA VAL A 47 -10.90 13.96 11.44
C VAL A 47 -11.25 13.56 10.01
N PHE A 48 -12.48 13.19 9.73
CA PHE A 48 -12.92 12.82 8.39
C PHE A 48 -12.71 13.98 7.39
N THR A 49 -13.07 15.22 7.76
CA THR A 49 -12.87 16.39 6.91
C THR A 49 -11.38 16.62 6.63
N LEU A 50 -10.53 16.52 7.65
CA LEU A 50 -9.08 16.66 7.48
C LEU A 50 -8.51 15.57 6.57
N VAL A 51 -8.94 14.32 6.75
CA VAL A 51 -8.59 13.19 5.88
C VAL A 51 -8.97 13.49 4.43
N VAL A 52 -10.17 13.97 4.16
CA VAL A 52 -10.60 14.32 2.80
C VAL A 52 -9.76 15.48 2.22
N TRP A 53 -9.40 16.47 3.03
CA TRP A 53 -8.55 17.57 2.56
C TRP A 53 -7.18 17.11 2.11
N THR A 54 -6.61 16.07 2.74
CA THR A 54 -5.31 15.52 2.30
C THR A 54 -5.35 14.96 0.88
N MET A 55 -6.50 14.53 0.37
CA MET A 55 -6.64 14.09 -1.03
C MET A 55 -6.48 15.23 -2.05
N MET A 56 -6.77 16.46 -1.64
CA MET A 56 -6.63 17.62 -2.52
C MET A 56 -5.16 18.06 -2.69
N MET A 57 -4.26 17.57 -1.83
CA MET A 57 -2.85 17.91 -1.91
C MET A 57 -2.16 17.05 -2.98
N PRO A 58 -1.53 17.66 -4.00
CA PRO A 58 -0.73 16.93 -4.96
C PRO A 58 0.36 16.10 -4.27
N SER A 59 0.58 14.87 -4.74
CA SER A 59 1.59 13.96 -4.16
C SER A 59 3.00 14.56 -4.19
N GLN A 60 3.30 15.37 -5.21
CA GLN A 60 4.59 16.05 -5.39
C GLN A 60 4.91 17.02 -4.24
N VAL A 61 3.90 17.71 -3.72
CA VAL A 61 4.08 18.67 -2.61
C VAL A 61 4.50 17.93 -1.33
N ARG A 62 4.01 16.71 -1.13
CA ARG A 62 4.33 15.89 0.04
C ARG A 62 5.69 15.19 -0.02
N MET A 63 6.33 15.16 -1.19
CA MET A 63 7.56 14.39 -1.41
C MET A 63 8.71 14.84 -0.49
N VAL A 64 9.01 16.14 -0.48
CA VAL A 64 10.12 16.69 0.33
C VAL A 64 9.85 16.55 1.84
N PRO A 65 8.68 16.94 2.36
CA PRO A 65 8.35 16.71 3.77
C PRO A 65 8.44 15.24 4.19
N ASN A 66 7.95 14.32 3.35
CA ASN A 66 8.02 12.89 3.62
C ASN A 66 9.47 12.40 3.69
N TYR A 67 10.31 12.80 2.74
CA TYR A 67 11.73 12.43 2.73
C TYR A 67 12.44 12.89 4.01
N ILE A 68 12.23 14.13 4.43
CA ILE A 68 12.79 14.67 5.69
C ILE A 68 12.27 13.89 6.90
N SER A 69 10.98 13.54 6.89
CA SER A 69 10.37 12.74 7.97
C SER A 69 10.95 11.32 8.06
N TRP A 70 11.34 10.72 6.94
CA TRP A 70 11.99 9.40 6.92
C TRP A 70 13.47 9.47 7.33
N LEU A 71 14.13 10.59 7.05
CA LEU A 71 15.51 10.81 7.48
C LEU A 71 15.62 10.93 9.00
N HIS A 72 14.60 11.48 9.66
CA HIS A 72 14.56 11.77 11.09
C HIS A 72 13.26 11.27 11.74
N PHE A 73 12.92 9.98 11.54
CA PHE A 73 11.68 9.39 12.06
C PHE A 73 11.77 9.19 13.61
N PRO A 74 10.69 9.43 14.40
CA PRO A 74 9.34 9.89 14.00
C PRO A 74 9.17 11.42 13.94
N PHE A 75 10.19 12.17 14.36
CA PHE A 75 10.15 13.63 14.41
C PHE A 75 11.23 14.22 13.51
N ALA A 76 10.82 15.03 12.55
CA ALA A 76 11.73 15.79 11.69
C ALA A 76 12.37 16.95 12.50
N THR A 77 13.26 16.62 13.46
CA THR A 77 13.96 17.61 14.26
C THR A 77 15.46 17.41 14.15
N ASP A 78 16.19 18.52 14.04
CA ASP A 78 17.66 18.54 13.98
C ASP A 78 18.33 18.15 15.30
N ASN A 79 17.56 17.82 16.34
CA ASN A 79 18.04 17.58 17.71
C ASN A 79 18.61 16.18 17.94
N GLY A 80 18.94 15.41 16.92
CA GLY A 80 19.58 14.10 17.03
C GLY A 80 18.71 12.95 17.54
N PHE A 81 17.43 13.20 17.82
CA PHE A 81 16.45 12.19 18.20
C PHE A 81 15.67 11.73 16.98
N GLY A 82 16.23 10.83 16.22
CA GLY A 82 15.52 10.25 15.07
C GLY A 82 16.30 9.09 14.48
N VAL A 83 15.57 8.09 13.99
CA VAL A 83 16.13 6.96 13.26
C VAL A 83 16.04 7.26 11.77
N ASN A 84 17.15 7.10 11.07
CA ASN A 84 17.15 7.18 9.61
C ASN A 84 16.53 5.89 9.03
N LEU A 85 15.39 6.03 8.36
CA LEU A 85 14.69 4.93 7.70
C LEU A 85 15.07 4.78 6.22
N LEU A 86 15.93 5.66 5.67
CA LEU A 86 16.40 5.53 4.29
C LEU A 86 17.18 4.22 4.12
N ASP A 87 17.24 3.74 2.90
CA ASP A 87 17.80 2.43 2.52
C ASP A 87 17.17 1.24 3.24
N THR A 88 15.89 1.40 3.61
CA THR A 88 15.02 0.34 4.17
C THR A 88 13.66 0.36 3.47
N PHE A 89 12.82 -0.65 3.72
CA PHE A 89 11.45 -0.67 3.19
C PHE A 89 10.44 0.10 4.05
N TRP A 90 10.84 0.61 5.20
CA TRP A 90 9.95 1.34 6.11
C TRP A 90 9.27 2.56 5.48
N PRO A 91 9.96 3.39 4.65
CA PRO A 91 9.30 4.51 3.97
C PRO A 91 8.09 4.08 3.12
N MET A 92 8.21 2.97 2.37
CA MET A 92 7.12 2.45 1.55
C MET A 92 6.01 1.85 2.42
N TRP A 93 6.36 1.11 3.46
CA TRP A 93 5.38 0.50 4.37
C TRP A 93 4.58 1.53 5.15
N LEU A 94 5.24 2.51 5.77
CA LEU A 94 4.60 3.57 6.55
C LEU A 94 3.80 4.51 5.64
N GLY A 95 4.35 4.87 4.48
CA GLY A 95 3.67 5.70 3.50
C GLY A 95 2.36 5.08 3.00
N ALA A 96 2.34 3.77 2.82
CA ALA A 96 1.14 3.03 2.38
C ALA A 96 0.01 3.03 3.43
N GLY A 97 0.33 3.13 4.72
CA GLY A 97 -0.67 3.24 5.79
C GLY A 97 -1.41 4.59 5.81
N ALA A 98 -0.90 5.60 5.13
CA ALA A 98 -1.47 6.96 5.09
C ALA A 98 -2.28 7.23 3.81
N ASP A 99 -2.80 6.21 3.14
CA ASP A 99 -3.61 6.36 1.93
C ASP A 99 -5.05 6.72 2.28
N THR A 100 -5.38 7.99 2.09
CA THR A 100 -6.71 8.54 2.33
C THR A 100 -7.80 7.89 1.47
N PHE A 101 -7.52 7.63 0.19
CA PHE A 101 -8.49 7.00 -0.70
C PHE A 101 -8.86 5.59 -0.22
N ALA A 102 -7.87 4.82 0.20
CA ALA A 102 -8.10 3.49 0.77
C ALA A 102 -8.93 3.56 2.06
N VAL A 103 -8.64 4.49 2.96
CA VAL A 103 -9.44 4.71 4.19
C VAL A 103 -10.90 5.00 3.84
N LEU A 104 -11.17 5.83 2.82
CA LEU A 104 -12.53 6.12 2.38
C LEU A 104 -13.24 4.92 1.76
N LEU A 105 -12.52 4.12 0.96
CA LEU A 105 -13.07 2.89 0.38
C LEU A 105 -13.48 1.90 1.47
N PHE A 106 -12.62 1.65 2.45
CA PHE A 106 -12.95 0.80 3.59
C PHE A 106 -14.12 1.38 4.41
N LYS A 107 -14.09 2.69 4.68
CA LYS A 107 -15.20 3.35 5.38
C LYS A 107 -16.52 3.12 4.66
N ASN A 108 -16.59 3.36 3.35
CA ASN A 108 -17.80 3.18 2.55
C ASN A 108 -18.28 1.73 2.55
N ALA A 109 -17.35 0.77 2.42
CA ALA A 109 -17.69 -0.65 2.51
C ALA A 109 -18.30 -1.00 3.88
N PHE A 110 -17.68 -0.51 4.96
CA PHE A 110 -18.20 -0.74 6.32
C PHE A 110 -19.51 -0.01 6.60
N ASP A 111 -19.73 1.18 6.04
CA ASP A 111 -21.01 1.90 6.17
C ASP A 111 -22.18 1.09 5.58
N GLY A 112 -21.93 0.32 4.52
CA GLY A 112 -22.91 -0.58 3.91
C GLY A 112 -23.24 -1.83 4.75
N LEU A 113 -22.47 -2.14 5.78
CA LEU A 113 -22.72 -3.29 6.66
C LEU A 113 -23.62 -2.90 7.84
N SER A 114 -24.54 -3.79 8.24
CA SER A 114 -25.40 -3.56 9.41
C SER A 114 -24.59 -3.43 10.71
N ASN A 115 -25.01 -2.51 11.58
CA ASN A 115 -24.42 -2.36 12.91
C ASN A 115 -24.68 -3.58 13.80
N SER A 116 -25.70 -4.38 13.48
CA SER A 116 -26.03 -5.62 14.23
C SER A 116 -24.85 -6.59 14.32
N TYR A 117 -23.98 -6.64 13.29
CA TYR A 117 -22.75 -7.46 13.35
C TYR A 117 -21.81 -7.02 14.47
N VAL A 118 -21.64 -5.70 14.65
CA VAL A 118 -20.77 -5.13 15.69
C VAL A 118 -21.42 -5.31 17.08
N GLU A 119 -22.73 -5.11 17.18
CA GLU A 119 -23.50 -5.24 18.43
C GLU A 119 -23.51 -6.69 18.92
N ALA A 120 -23.82 -7.65 18.06
CA ALA A 120 -23.80 -9.08 18.40
C ALA A 120 -22.42 -9.52 18.89
N ALA A 121 -21.36 -9.15 18.17
CA ALA A 121 -20.01 -9.49 18.58
C ALA A 121 -19.60 -8.86 19.92
N LYS A 122 -20.08 -7.66 20.23
CA LYS A 122 -19.84 -7.02 21.54
C LYS A 122 -20.59 -7.71 22.66
N LEU A 123 -21.81 -8.22 22.41
CA LEU A 123 -22.57 -9.03 23.37
C LEU A 123 -21.82 -10.35 23.68
N ASP A 124 -21.16 -10.93 22.66
CA ASP A 124 -20.28 -12.09 22.80
C ASP A 124 -18.92 -11.76 23.45
N GLY A 125 -18.70 -10.54 23.94
CA GLY A 125 -17.49 -10.12 24.63
C GLY A 125 -16.30 -9.80 23.70
N CYS A 126 -16.50 -9.67 22.39
CA CYS A 126 -15.41 -9.32 21.48
C CYS A 126 -14.92 -7.88 21.69
N SER A 127 -13.58 -7.71 21.74
CA SER A 127 -12.96 -6.39 21.72
C SER A 127 -13.14 -5.72 20.35
N ASN A 128 -12.97 -4.39 20.27
CA ASN A 128 -13.03 -3.66 19.00
C ASN A 128 -12.05 -4.19 17.95
N TYR A 129 -10.85 -4.62 18.36
CA TYR A 129 -9.88 -5.28 17.48
C TYR A 129 -10.38 -6.66 17.01
N GLY A 130 -11.00 -7.44 17.92
CA GLY A 130 -11.60 -8.73 17.57
C GLY A 130 -12.71 -8.56 16.53
N VAL A 131 -13.60 -7.59 16.71
CA VAL A 131 -14.65 -7.24 15.74
C VAL A 131 -14.04 -6.85 14.40
N PHE A 132 -13.01 -6.02 14.40
CA PHE A 132 -12.35 -5.59 13.17
C PHE A 132 -11.75 -6.77 12.39
N PHE A 133 -10.85 -7.53 13.01
CA PHE A 133 -10.12 -8.59 12.30
C PHE A 133 -10.96 -9.82 11.97
N ARG A 134 -11.92 -10.20 12.83
CA ARG A 134 -12.69 -11.43 12.66
C ARG A 134 -13.99 -11.26 11.89
N ILE A 135 -14.55 -10.03 11.84
CA ILE A 135 -15.86 -9.80 11.24
C ILE A 135 -15.79 -8.76 10.13
N MET A 136 -15.37 -7.54 10.47
CA MET A 136 -15.47 -6.41 9.53
C MET A 136 -14.50 -6.55 8.36
N LEU A 137 -13.25 -6.89 8.62
CA LEU A 137 -12.24 -7.01 7.58
C LEU A 137 -12.55 -8.15 6.58
N PRO A 138 -12.92 -9.36 7.01
CA PRO A 138 -13.39 -10.40 6.08
C PRO A 138 -14.61 -10.01 5.24
N LEU A 139 -15.56 -9.27 5.80
CA LEU A 139 -16.71 -8.79 5.04
C LEU A 139 -16.36 -7.71 4.01
N ALA A 140 -15.21 -7.02 4.16
CA ALA A 140 -14.68 -6.08 3.18
C ALA A 140 -13.78 -6.73 2.12
N THR A 141 -13.83 -8.05 1.93
CA THR A 141 -13.03 -8.79 0.94
C THR A 141 -13.00 -8.16 -0.44
N PRO A 142 -14.09 -7.63 -1.02
CA PRO A 142 -14.04 -6.96 -2.32
C PRO A 142 -13.09 -5.76 -2.34
N VAL A 143 -13.07 -4.95 -1.28
CA VAL A 143 -12.16 -3.81 -1.14
C VAL A 143 -10.72 -4.29 -0.94
N ILE A 144 -10.51 -5.34 -0.14
CA ILE A 144 -9.19 -5.93 0.06
C ILE A 144 -8.62 -6.42 -1.27
N ILE A 145 -9.39 -7.13 -2.08
CA ILE A 145 -8.95 -7.60 -3.41
C ILE A 145 -8.58 -6.41 -4.29
N PHE A 146 -9.42 -5.39 -4.36
CA PHE A 146 -9.15 -4.19 -5.15
C PHE A 146 -7.84 -3.51 -4.73
N GLN A 147 -7.67 -3.28 -3.45
CA GLN A 147 -6.46 -2.67 -2.91
C GLN A 147 -5.23 -3.55 -3.11
N SER A 148 -5.38 -4.88 -3.00
CA SER A 148 -4.28 -5.83 -3.27
C SER A 148 -3.79 -5.71 -4.72
N ILE A 149 -4.70 -5.64 -5.68
CA ILE A 149 -4.36 -5.47 -7.09
C ILE A 149 -3.58 -4.16 -7.30
N ASN A 150 -4.10 -3.05 -6.74
CA ASN A 150 -3.45 -1.74 -6.90
C ASN A 150 -2.06 -1.70 -6.26
N ILE A 151 -1.93 -2.16 -5.02
CA ILE A 151 -0.65 -2.14 -4.30
C ILE A 151 0.37 -3.06 -4.96
N LEU A 152 -0.01 -4.28 -5.31
CA LEU A 152 0.92 -5.21 -5.95
C LEU A 152 1.33 -4.71 -7.33
N SER A 153 0.40 -4.24 -8.16
CA SER A 153 0.72 -3.67 -9.48
C SER A 153 1.59 -2.41 -9.37
N GLY A 154 1.29 -1.54 -8.39
CA GLY A 154 2.07 -0.34 -8.10
C GLY A 154 3.50 -0.66 -7.71
N ALA A 155 3.71 -1.64 -6.81
CA ALA A 155 5.04 -2.04 -6.35
C ALA A 155 5.95 -2.56 -7.48
N TRP A 156 5.37 -3.14 -8.55
CA TRP A 156 6.10 -3.59 -9.73
C TRP A 156 6.26 -2.53 -10.81
N SER A 157 5.66 -1.36 -10.66
CA SER A 157 5.69 -0.27 -11.63
C SER A 157 6.42 0.97 -11.11
N ASP A 158 6.37 1.21 -9.79
CA ASP A 158 6.98 2.40 -9.19
C ASP A 158 8.49 2.21 -9.02
N PHE A 159 9.25 2.97 -9.79
CA PHE A 159 10.70 3.09 -9.62
C PHE A 159 11.08 4.38 -8.86
N PHE A 160 10.18 5.37 -8.83
CA PHE A 160 10.50 6.71 -8.36
C PHE A 160 10.65 6.77 -6.84
N THR A 161 9.70 6.23 -6.10
CA THR A 161 9.79 6.19 -4.62
C THR A 161 11.02 5.40 -4.16
N PRO A 162 11.28 4.17 -4.68
CA PRO A 162 12.53 3.45 -4.41
C PRO A 162 13.79 4.23 -4.80
N LEU A 163 13.77 4.99 -5.90
CA LEU A 163 14.91 5.82 -6.32
C LEU A 163 15.28 6.89 -5.29
N LEU A 164 14.28 7.46 -4.62
CA LEU A 164 14.48 8.49 -3.59
C LEU A 164 15.01 7.93 -2.27
N VAL A 165 14.58 6.72 -1.89
CA VAL A 165 14.80 6.23 -0.53
C VAL A 165 15.76 5.04 -0.43
N LEU A 166 16.02 4.32 -1.53
CA LEU A 166 16.90 3.15 -1.56
C LEU A 166 18.20 3.45 -2.30
N ASP A 167 19.32 3.32 -1.61
CA ASP A 167 20.64 3.46 -2.20
C ASP A 167 21.25 2.09 -2.53
N GLN A 168 21.49 1.24 -1.55
CA GLN A 168 22.08 -0.09 -1.70
C GLN A 168 21.02 -1.17 -1.98
N LEU A 169 19.88 -1.08 -1.31
CA LEU A 169 18.76 -1.97 -1.59
C LEU A 169 18.19 -1.68 -2.98
N THR A 170 17.93 -2.74 -3.73
CA THR A 170 17.43 -2.59 -5.10
C THR A 170 16.20 -3.46 -5.31
N VAL A 171 15.13 -2.85 -5.81
CA VAL A 171 13.90 -3.50 -6.27
C VAL A 171 13.87 -3.56 -7.80
N VAL A 172 13.04 -4.43 -8.39
CA VAL A 172 13.02 -4.68 -9.84
C VAL A 172 12.80 -3.40 -10.66
N PRO A 173 11.78 -2.55 -10.38
CA PRO A 173 11.59 -1.33 -11.16
C PRO A 173 12.80 -0.38 -11.10
N LEU A 174 13.38 -0.21 -9.92
CA LEU A 174 14.57 0.62 -9.73
C LEU A 174 15.79 0.03 -10.47
N LYS A 175 15.95 -1.30 -10.43
CA LYS A 175 17.04 -1.99 -11.15
C LYS A 175 16.94 -1.75 -12.65
N ILE A 176 15.74 -1.89 -13.22
CA ILE A 176 15.50 -1.64 -14.65
C ILE A 176 15.79 -0.18 -15.00
N TYR A 177 15.34 0.75 -14.17
CA TYR A 177 15.62 2.17 -14.36
C TYR A 177 17.14 2.44 -14.39
N ARG A 178 17.90 1.90 -13.42
CA ARG A 178 19.36 2.04 -13.36
C ARG A 178 20.07 1.37 -14.55
N LEU A 179 19.57 0.20 -15.00
CA LEU A 179 20.08 -0.48 -16.18
C LEU A 179 19.93 0.36 -17.46
N LYS A 180 18.80 1.06 -17.61
CA LYS A 180 18.55 1.94 -18.77
C LYS A 180 19.58 3.08 -18.86
N GLY A 181 20.04 3.60 -17.71
CA GLY A 181 21.03 4.69 -17.64
C GLY A 181 22.50 4.24 -17.74
N ALA A 182 22.77 2.95 -17.72
CA ALA A 182 24.14 2.43 -17.73
C ALA A 182 24.73 2.35 -19.14
N THR A 183 25.89 2.98 -19.35
CA THR A 183 26.54 3.18 -20.65
C THR A 183 27.04 1.90 -21.32
N ASN A 184 27.22 0.81 -20.55
CA ASN A 184 27.88 -0.42 -21.04
C ASN A 184 26.94 -1.66 -21.10
N ILE A 185 25.63 -1.47 -21.05
CA ILE A 185 24.69 -2.58 -21.11
C ILE A 185 24.30 -2.86 -22.56
N GLN A 186 24.45 -4.11 -22.99
CA GLN A 186 23.98 -4.56 -24.27
C GLN A 186 22.44 -4.51 -24.28
N MET A 187 21.87 -4.01 -25.37
CA MET A 187 20.41 -3.84 -25.53
C MET A 187 19.63 -5.15 -25.33
N ASN A 188 20.18 -6.28 -25.77
CA ASN A 188 19.59 -7.60 -25.54
C ASN A 188 19.46 -7.96 -24.06
N THR A 189 20.44 -7.59 -23.24
CA THR A 189 20.42 -7.80 -21.77
C THR A 189 19.35 -6.94 -21.10
N TYR A 190 19.19 -5.70 -21.56
CA TYR A 190 18.13 -4.81 -21.07
C TYR A 190 16.74 -5.36 -21.42
N PHE A 191 16.51 -5.78 -22.66
CA PHE A 191 15.23 -6.39 -23.05
C PHE A 191 14.93 -7.67 -22.30
N MET A 192 15.94 -8.51 -22.04
CA MET A 192 15.78 -9.70 -21.21
C MET A 192 15.32 -9.35 -19.79
N ALA A 193 15.90 -8.30 -19.18
CA ALA A 193 15.48 -7.83 -17.85
C ALA A 193 14.03 -7.35 -17.85
N LEU A 194 13.57 -6.64 -18.90
CA LEU A 194 12.18 -6.22 -19.06
C LEU A 194 11.22 -7.41 -19.16
N VAL A 195 11.56 -8.45 -19.94
CA VAL A 195 10.75 -9.67 -20.04
C VAL A 195 10.59 -10.33 -18.67
N PHE A 196 11.68 -10.52 -17.92
CA PHE A 196 11.58 -11.08 -16.57
C PHE A 196 10.76 -10.21 -15.62
N ALA A 197 10.91 -8.88 -15.68
CA ALA A 197 10.16 -7.97 -14.84
C ALA A 197 8.66 -7.93 -15.16
N SER A 198 8.25 -8.29 -16.37
CA SER A 198 6.85 -8.35 -16.75
C SER A 198 6.11 -9.60 -16.24
N ILE A 199 6.85 -10.64 -15.81
CA ILE A 199 6.24 -11.89 -15.34
C ILE A 199 5.33 -11.68 -14.11
N PRO A 200 5.77 -11.02 -13.02
CA PRO A 200 4.90 -10.85 -11.85
C PRO A 200 3.65 -10.01 -12.09
N PRO A 201 3.69 -8.86 -12.79
CA PRO A 201 2.46 -8.15 -13.17
C PRO A 201 1.50 -9.01 -14.00
N PHE A 202 2.03 -9.84 -14.92
CA PHE A 202 1.22 -10.78 -15.68
C PHE A 202 0.58 -11.85 -14.79
N VAL A 203 1.33 -12.41 -13.84
CA VAL A 203 0.80 -13.37 -12.85
C VAL A 203 -0.30 -12.71 -12.00
N ILE A 204 -0.08 -11.48 -11.52
CA ILE A 204 -1.10 -10.72 -10.77
C ILE A 204 -2.36 -10.56 -11.62
N PHE A 205 -2.22 -10.19 -12.89
CA PHE A 205 -3.36 -10.07 -13.81
C PHE A 205 -4.11 -11.41 -13.95
N VAL A 206 -3.42 -12.52 -14.20
CA VAL A 206 -4.04 -13.85 -14.36
C VAL A 206 -4.78 -14.28 -13.07
N LEU A 207 -4.19 -14.03 -11.90
CA LEU A 207 -4.82 -14.38 -10.61
C LEU A 207 -6.09 -13.57 -10.36
N PHE A 208 -6.09 -12.29 -10.72
CA PHE A 208 -7.18 -11.35 -10.41
C PHE A 208 -8.03 -10.96 -11.63
N GLN A 209 -7.86 -11.59 -12.79
CA GLN A 209 -8.56 -11.22 -14.03
C GLN A 209 -10.09 -11.22 -13.87
N ARG A 210 -10.65 -12.16 -13.12
CA ARG A 210 -12.10 -12.24 -12.88
C ARG A 210 -12.61 -11.02 -12.11
N GLN A 211 -11.86 -10.56 -11.12
CA GLN A 211 -12.18 -9.39 -10.32
C GLN A 211 -11.98 -8.09 -11.10
N ILE A 212 -10.95 -8.05 -11.96
CA ILE A 212 -10.66 -6.91 -12.82
C ILE A 212 -11.73 -6.75 -13.89
N LEU A 213 -12.09 -7.85 -14.60
CA LEU A 213 -13.03 -7.83 -15.72
C LEU A 213 -14.50 -7.84 -15.26
N GLY A 214 -14.81 -8.53 -14.17
CA GLY A 214 -16.17 -8.67 -13.64
C GLY A 214 -16.71 -7.43 -12.92
N GLY A 215 -15.88 -6.41 -12.72
CA GLY A 215 -16.19 -5.27 -11.87
C GLY A 215 -16.30 -5.68 -10.40
N ILE A 216 -15.83 -4.84 -9.49
CA ILE A 216 -15.99 -5.09 -8.06
C ILE A 216 -17.41 -4.63 -7.70
N ASN A 217 -18.34 -5.54 -7.54
CA ASN A 217 -19.63 -5.24 -6.93
C ASN A 217 -19.40 -4.88 -5.45
N VAL A 218 -19.04 -3.64 -5.20
CA VAL A 218 -18.95 -3.05 -3.86
C VAL A 218 -20.38 -2.73 -3.43
N GLY A 219 -20.99 -3.69 -2.74
CA GLY A 219 -22.28 -3.50 -2.10
C GLY A 219 -23.47 -3.57 -3.06
N GLY A 220 -24.15 -4.71 -3.05
CA GLY A 220 -25.44 -4.84 -3.72
C GLY A 220 -26.46 -3.88 -3.15
N VAL A 221 -26.85 -2.93 -3.97
CA VAL A 221 -28.22 -2.40 -3.91
C VAL A 221 -28.95 -3.12 -5.03
N LYS A 222 -29.58 -4.23 -4.67
CA LYS A 222 -30.77 -4.66 -5.40
C LYS A 222 -31.91 -3.79 -4.85
N GLY A 223 -32.37 -2.85 -5.67
CA GLY A 223 -33.67 -2.21 -5.49
C GLY A 223 -34.78 -3.25 -5.56
#